data_e0ac01368519fa84cc1eefc545cca16c
#
_entry.id   e0ac01368519fa84cc1eefc545cca16c
#
_cell.length_a   1.000
_cell.length_b   1.000
_cell.length_c   1.000
_cell.angle_alpha   90.00
_cell.angle_beta   90.00
_cell.angle_gamma   90.00
#
_symmetry.space_group_name_H-M   'P 1'
#
loop_
_entity.id
_entity.type
_entity.pdbx_description
1 polymer ?
#
loop_
_entity_poly.entity_id
_entity_poly.type
_entity_poly.pdbx_seq_one_letter_code
_entity_poly.pdbx_strand_id
1 'polypeptide(L)'
;MNILDNILQNITYVLFPLTLYLIYFAYIKNMDLEEKSIFLEIALFSSLYMLFRNIDLKNYAYAIVFLNIPLLIAYLKRKTKTAVLISITLIIFLYTNLNISLILLIIEYVLYFIIYSGLMKKNELNIRSITAIFVSIRTFFIAFQSTFYLFFDTN
;
A
#
# COMPACT_ATOMS: atom_id res chain seq x y z
N MET A 1 21.75 0.00 -11.25
CA MET A 1 20.61 -0.91 -11.43
C MET A 1 19.62 -0.22 -12.36
N ASN A 2 19.16 -0.90 -13.41
CA ASN A 2 18.27 -0.28 -14.40
C ASN A 2 16.87 -0.08 -13.76
N ILE A 3 16.12 0.95 -14.16
CA ILE A 3 14.76 1.21 -13.63
C ILE A 3 13.87 -0.02 -13.78
N LEU A 4 14.01 -0.73 -14.90
CA LEU A 4 13.26 -1.96 -15.18
C LEU A 4 13.56 -3.07 -14.15
N ASP A 5 14.83 -3.25 -13.80
CA ASP A 5 15.26 -4.26 -12.82
C ASP A 5 14.65 -3.96 -11.44
N ASN A 6 14.61 -2.69 -11.07
CA ASN A 6 14.04 -2.24 -9.80
C ASN A 6 12.52 -2.49 -9.75
N ILE A 7 11.81 -2.19 -10.84
CA ILE A 7 10.37 -2.46 -10.96
C ILE A 7 10.09 -3.97 -10.85
N LEU A 8 10.81 -4.80 -11.61
CA LEU A 8 10.65 -6.25 -11.57
C LEU A 8 10.93 -6.84 -10.19
N GLN A 9 11.95 -6.33 -9.52
CA GLN A 9 12.32 -6.74 -8.17
C GLN A 9 11.22 -6.39 -7.15
N ASN A 10 10.67 -5.17 -7.22
CA ASN A 10 9.57 -4.75 -6.34
C ASN A 10 8.29 -5.54 -6.59
N ILE A 11 7.98 -5.85 -7.86
CA ILE A 11 6.87 -6.75 -8.20
C ILE A 11 7.08 -8.13 -7.56
N THR A 12 8.29 -8.67 -7.63
CA THR A 12 8.61 -9.97 -7.03
C THR A 12 8.41 -9.95 -5.51
N TYR A 13 8.84 -8.89 -4.81
CA TYR A 13 8.65 -8.75 -3.36
C TYR A 13 7.17 -8.69 -2.94
N VAL A 14 6.33 -8.11 -3.78
CA VAL A 14 4.87 -8.11 -3.55
C VAL A 14 4.26 -9.47 -3.87
N LEU A 15 4.58 -10.02 -5.04
CA LEU A 15 3.91 -11.22 -5.55
C LEU A 15 4.35 -12.50 -4.84
N PHE A 16 5.61 -12.60 -4.41
CA PHE A 16 6.13 -13.83 -3.83
C PHE A 16 5.35 -14.31 -2.59
N PRO A 17 5.11 -13.51 -1.55
CA PRO A 17 4.30 -13.95 -0.42
C PRO A 17 2.84 -14.21 -0.78
N LEU A 18 2.29 -13.45 -1.73
CA LEU A 18 0.92 -13.64 -2.20
C LEU A 18 0.75 -14.92 -3.02
N THR A 19 1.75 -15.28 -3.84
CA THR A 19 1.72 -16.55 -4.58
C THR A 19 1.86 -17.74 -3.64
N LEU A 20 2.69 -17.66 -2.61
CA LEU A 20 2.76 -18.70 -1.58
C LEU A 20 1.42 -18.88 -0.88
N TYR A 21 0.75 -17.77 -0.52
CA TYR A 21 -0.60 -17.80 0.03
C TYR A 21 -1.59 -18.49 -0.92
N LEU A 22 -1.58 -18.15 -2.21
CA LEU A 22 -2.49 -18.74 -3.20
C LEU A 22 -2.22 -20.24 -3.41
N ILE A 23 -0.95 -20.65 -3.47
CA ILE A 23 -0.56 -22.06 -3.56
C ILE A 23 -1.04 -22.83 -2.33
N TYR A 24 -0.77 -22.30 -1.14
CA TYR A 24 -1.21 -22.89 0.11
C TYR A 24 -2.73 -23.05 0.16
N PHE A 25 -3.46 -22.01 -0.24
CA PHE A 25 -4.92 -22.00 -0.33
C PHE A 25 -5.46 -23.05 -1.33
N ALA A 26 -4.78 -23.27 -2.45
CA ALA A 26 -5.20 -24.24 -3.47
C ALA A 26 -5.00 -25.69 -3.01
N TYR A 27 -3.96 -25.95 -2.21
CA TYR A 27 -3.62 -27.31 -1.76
C TYR A 27 -4.39 -27.73 -0.51
N ILE A 28 -4.77 -26.81 0.38
CA ILE A 28 -5.45 -27.11 1.63
C ILE A 28 -6.95 -26.86 1.47
N LYS A 29 -7.66 -27.87 1.00
CA LYS A 29 -9.12 -27.80 0.76
C LYS A 29 -9.98 -27.61 2.01
N ASN A 30 -9.49 -27.92 3.21
CA ASN A 30 -10.28 -28.00 4.45
C ASN A 30 -9.95 -26.90 5.46
N MET A 31 -9.39 -25.76 5.01
CA MET A 31 -9.16 -24.64 5.91
C MET A 31 -10.43 -23.85 6.20
N ASP A 32 -10.61 -23.49 7.46
CA ASP A 32 -11.65 -22.57 7.89
C ASP A 32 -11.44 -21.15 7.32
N LEU A 33 -12.54 -20.39 7.22
CA LEU A 33 -12.50 -19.01 6.69
C LEU A 33 -11.60 -18.08 7.53
N GLU A 34 -11.50 -18.33 8.84
CA GLU A 34 -10.63 -17.60 9.75
C GLU A 34 -9.14 -17.86 9.45
N GLU A 35 -8.77 -19.11 9.28
CA GLU A 35 -7.38 -19.48 8.95
C GLU A 35 -6.95 -18.86 7.62
N LYS A 36 -7.81 -18.93 6.59
CA LYS A 36 -7.57 -18.27 5.28
C LYS A 36 -7.36 -16.77 5.43
N SER A 37 -8.11 -16.17 6.34
CA SER A 37 -7.98 -14.74 6.67
C SER A 37 -6.63 -14.41 7.28
N ILE A 38 -6.17 -15.18 8.26
CA ILE A 38 -4.89 -14.99 8.96
C ILE A 38 -3.71 -15.18 7.99
N PHE A 39 -3.74 -16.20 7.13
CA PHE A 39 -2.69 -16.41 6.14
C PHE A 39 -2.58 -15.30 5.11
N LEU A 40 -3.70 -14.71 4.70
CA LEU A 40 -3.68 -13.53 3.85
C LEU A 40 -3.01 -12.34 4.56
N GLU A 41 -3.33 -12.11 5.82
CA GLU A 41 -2.73 -11.04 6.61
C GLU A 41 -1.21 -11.23 6.74
N ILE A 42 -0.77 -12.45 7.04
CA ILE A 42 0.65 -12.81 7.10
C ILE A 42 1.33 -12.54 5.74
N ALA A 43 0.69 -12.91 4.62
CA ALA A 43 1.23 -12.67 3.28
C ALA A 43 1.37 -11.16 2.99
N LEU A 44 0.38 -10.35 3.37
CA LEU A 44 0.41 -8.90 3.18
C LEU A 44 1.52 -8.22 4.01
N PHE A 45 1.67 -8.60 5.28
CA PHE A 45 2.74 -8.07 6.12
C PHE A 45 4.12 -8.57 5.68
N SER A 46 4.23 -9.81 5.20
CA SER A 46 5.47 -10.33 4.62
C SER A 46 5.88 -9.57 3.36
N SER A 47 4.93 -9.26 2.47
CA SER A 47 5.17 -8.42 1.29
C SER A 47 5.66 -7.03 1.70
N LEU A 48 5.00 -6.42 2.68
CA LEU A 48 5.38 -5.11 3.19
C LEU A 48 6.79 -5.11 3.81
N TYR A 49 7.10 -6.12 4.61
CA TYR A 49 8.43 -6.29 5.19
C TYR A 49 9.53 -6.44 4.13
N MET A 50 9.29 -7.27 3.10
CA MET A 50 10.23 -7.43 1.99
C MET A 50 10.46 -6.12 1.25
N LEU A 51 9.40 -5.36 1.01
CA LEU A 51 9.49 -4.03 0.39
C LEU A 51 10.30 -3.07 1.27
N PHE A 52 9.99 -2.93 2.55
CA PHE A 52 10.70 -2.03 3.47
C PHE A 52 12.21 -2.29 3.51
N ARG A 53 12.61 -3.55 3.42
CA ARG A 53 14.02 -3.94 3.48
C ARG A 53 14.79 -3.68 2.19
N ASN A 54 14.12 -3.77 1.04
CA ASN A 54 14.80 -3.87 -0.25
C ASN A 54 14.45 -2.73 -1.23
N ILE A 55 13.46 -1.90 -0.93
CA ILE A 55 13.00 -0.88 -1.87
C ILE A 55 14.01 0.25 -2.02
N ASP A 56 14.31 0.62 -3.26
CA ASP A 56 15.15 1.78 -3.55
C ASP A 56 14.33 3.06 -3.48
N LEU A 57 14.54 3.83 -2.44
CA LEU A 57 13.84 5.10 -2.19
C LEU A 57 14.35 6.27 -3.03
N LYS A 58 15.44 6.10 -3.80
CA LYS A 58 15.91 7.15 -4.72
C LYS A 58 14.88 7.50 -5.79
N ASN A 59 14.07 6.52 -6.18
CA ASN A 59 12.93 6.68 -7.08
C ASN A 59 11.60 6.61 -6.29
N TYR A 60 11.44 7.50 -5.33
CA TYR A 60 10.36 7.44 -4.34
C TYR A 60 8.95 7.38 -4.94
N ALA A 61 8.72 7.96 -6.12
CA ALA A 61 7.40 7.93 -6.76
C ALA A 61 6.94 6.51 -7.08
N TYR A 62 7.83 5.68 -7.63
CA TYR A 62 7.55 4.25 -7.88
C TYR A 62 7.53 3.46 -6.57
N ALA A 63 8.46 3.75 -5.67
CA ALA A 63 8.55 3.08 -4.37
C ALA A 63 7.23 3.17 -3.61
N ILE A 64 6.63 4.35 -3.52
CA ILE A 64 5.36 4.57 -2.82
C ILE A 64 4.22 3.77 -3.45
N VAL A 65 4.16 3.65 -4.78
CA VAL A 65 3.13 2.85 -5.44
C VAL A 65 3.22 1.39 -4.97
N PHE A 66 4.42 0.78 -5.02
CA PHE A 66 4.61 -0.60 -4.58
C PHE A 66 4.33 -0.81 -3.10
N LEU A 67 4.75 0.13 -2.25
CA LEU A 67 4.50 0.08 -0.81
C LEU A 67 3.00 0.08 -0.48
N ASN A 68 2.18 0.70 -1.29
CA ASN A 68 0.74 0.75 -1.08
C ASN A 68 -0.03 -0.45 -1.65
N ILE A 69 0.58 -1.33 -2.46
CA ILE A 69 -0.12 -2.50 -3.01
C ILE A 69 -0.70 -3.42 -1.92
N PRO A 70 0.04 -3.80 -0.85
CA PRO A 70 -0.53 -4.59 0.24
C PRO A 70 -1.74 -3.92 0.91
N LEU A 71 -1.71 -2.58 1.05
CA LEU A 71 -2.82 -1.80 1.58
C LEU A 71 -4.07 -1.88 0.68
N LEU A 72 -3.88 -1.70 -0.62
CA LEU A 72 -4.98 -1.77 -1.59
C LEU A 72 -5.62 -3.17 -1.63
N ILE A 73 -4.79 -4.22 -1.52
CA ILE A 73 -5.28 -5.61 -1.43
C ILE A 73 -6.07 -5.82 -0.13
N ALA A 74 -5.61 -5.27 1.01
CA ALA A 74 -6.33 -5.36 2.27
C ALA A 74 -7.73 -4.73 2.17
N TYR A 75 -7.85 -3.56 1.54
CA TYR A 75 -9.16 -2.93 1.27
C TYR A 75 -10.01 -3.78 0.31
N LEU A 76 -9.43 -4.26 -0.80
CA LEU A 76 -10.13 -5.11 -1.77
C LEU A 76 -10.71 -6.38 -1.12
N LYS A 77 -9.98 -6.95 -0.17
CA LYS A 77 -10.41 -8.13 0.61
C LYS A 77 -11.25 -7.76 1.84
N ARG A 78 -11.65 -6.50 1.98
CA ARG A 78 -12.49 -5.98 3.08
C ARG A 78 -11.88 -6.18 4.47
N LYS A 79 -10.56 -6.24 4.55
CA LYS A 79 -9.78 -6.39 5.80
C LYS A 79 -9.46 -5.02 6.39
N THR A 80 -10.47 -4.33 6.92
CA THR A 80 -10.33 -2.96 7.45
C THR A 80 -9.31 -2.85 8.57
N LYS A 81 -9.30 -3.79 9.52
CA LYS A 81 -8.32 -3.79 10.61
C LYS A 81 -6.89 -3.91 10.09
N THR A 82 -6.66 -4.85 9.19
CA THR A 82 -5.36 -5.06 8.54
C THR A 82 -4.94 -3.84 7.73
N ALA A 83 -5.89 -3.22 6.99
CA ALA A 83 -5.62 -2.00 6.23
C ALA A 83 -5.19 -0.84 7.14
N VAL A 84 -5.83 -0.65 8.30
CA VAL A 84 -5.44 0.38 9.28
C VAL A 84 -4.03 0.10 9.82
N LEU A 85 -3.72 -1.13 10.19
CA LEU A 85 -2.38 -1.49 10.67
C LEU A 85 -1.30 -1.25 9.60
N ILE A 86 -1.56 -1.65 8.36
CA ILE A 86 -0.65 -1.38 7.23
C ILE A 86 -0.49 0.13 7.01
N SER A 87 -1.56 0.91 7.10
CA SER A 87 -1.49 2.38 6.97
C SER A 87 -0.59 3.00 8.03
N ILE A 88 -0.72 2.58 9.28
CA ILE A 88 0.13 3.08 10.38
C ILE A 88 1.61 2.73 10.12
N THR A 89 1.90 1.49 9.74
CA THR A 89 3.29 1.08 9.43
C THR A 89 3.86 1.83 8.24
N LEU A 90 3.06 2.11 7.21
CA LEU A 90 3.47 2.92 6.05
C LEU A 90 3.75 4.37 6.43
N ILE A 91 2.89 5.00 7.24
CA ILE A 91 3.10 6.37 7.73
C ILE A 91 4.44 6.47 8.48
N ILE A 92 4.70 5.55 9.40
CA ILE A 92 5.96 5.53 10.16
C ILE A 92 7.15 5.36 9.21
N PHE A 93 7.08 4.40 8.28
CA PHE A 93 8.16 4.12 7.34
C PHE A 93 8.45 5.31 6.41
N LEU A 94 7.42 5.92 5.83
CA LEU A 94 7.58 7.05 4.91
C LEU A 94 8.07 8.31 5.63
N TYR A 95 7.59 8.56 6.84
CA TYR A 95 8.05 9.67 7.67
C TYR A 95 9.54 9.54 8.02
N THR A 96 9.97 8.35 8.44
CA THR A 96 11.36 8.13 8.88
C THR A 96 12.36 8.10 7.74
N ASN A 97 11.97 7.66 6.54
CA ASN A 97 12.90 7.42 5.43
C ASN A 97 12.86 8.50 4.33
N LEU A 98 11.76 9.23 4.18
CA LEU A 98 11.58 10.20 3.09
C LEU A 98 11.41 11.66 3.57
N ASN A 99 11.46 11.92 4.88
CA ASN A 99 11.26 13.25 5.46
C ASN A 99 9.96 13.95 4.98
N ILE A 100 8.94 13.16 4.64
CA ILE A 100 7.63 13.68 4.25
C ILE A 100 6.92 14.17 5.52
N SER A 101 6.20 15.30 5.42
CA SER A 101 5.43 15.83 6.55
C SER A 101 4.48 14.78 7.12
N LEU A 102 4.59 14.51 8.43
CA LEU A 102 3.73 13.54 9.14
C LEU A 102 2.25 13.90 8.99
N ILE A 103 1.93 15.19 9.04
CA ILE A 103 0.55 15.67 8.94
C ILE A 103 -0.02 15.32 7.56
N LEU A 104 0.73 15.55 6.49
CA LEU A 104 0.29 15.23 5.13
C LEU A 104 0.06 13.72 4.95
N LEU A 105 0.96 12.89 5.49
CA LEU A 105 0.80 11.44 5.45
C LEU A 105 -0.46 10.99 6.19
N ILE A 106 -0.70 11.51 7.39
CA ILE A 106 -1.90 11.19 8.16
C ILE A 106 -3.16 11.57 7.37
N ILE A 107 -3.21 12.77 6.81
CA ILE A 107 -4.37 13.21 6.02
C ILE A 107 -4.58 12.29 4.80
N GLU A 108 -3.52 11.94 4.07
CA GLU A 108 -3.60 11.05 2.90
C GLU A 108 -4.20 9.68 3.28
N TYR A 109 -3.67 9.04 4.33
CA TYR A 109 -4.14 7.70 4.72
C TYR A 109 -5.52 7.71 5.39
N VAL A 110 -5.88 8.79 6.07
CA VAL A 110 -7.25 8.99 6.59
C VAL A 110 -8.24 9.15 5.42
N LEU A 111 -7.88 9.87 4.36
CA LEU A 111 -8.71 9.98 3.16
C LEU A 111 -8.91 8.61 2.48
N TYR A 112 -7.86 7.81 2.34
CA TYR A 112 -8.01 6.42 1.85
C TYR A 112 -9.00 5.64 2.70
N PHE A 113 -8.86 5.72 4.02
CA PHE A 113 -9.74 4.99 4.93
C PHE A 113 -11.20 5.41 4.78
N ILE A 114 -11.49 6.71 4.74
CA ILE A 114 -12.85 7.24 4.63
C ILE A 114 -13.50 6.80 3.30
N ILE A 115 -12.79 7.00 2.19
CA ILE A 115 -13.33 6.74 0.85
C ILE A 115 -13.52 5.23 0.64
N TYR A 116 -12.53 4.40 0.96
CA TYR A 116 -12.63 2.96 0.77
C TYR A 116 -13.66 2.32 1.70
N SER A 117 -13.77 2.79 2.95
CA SER A 117 -14.80 2.33 3.89
C SER A 117 -16.21 2.70 3.40
N GLY A 118 -16.35 3.88 2.79
CA GLY A 118 -17.62 4.30 2.17
C GLY A 118 -18.01 3.41 1.00
N LEU A 119 -17.07 3.12 0.10
CA LEU A 119 -17.29 2.22 -1.05
C LEU A 119 -17.57 0.78 -0.63
N MET A 120 -16.90 0.29 0.42
CA MET A 120 -17.19 -1.03 0.98
C MET A 120 -18.63 -1.16 1.46
N LYS A 121 -19.15 -0.13 2.14
CA LYS A 121 -20.56 -0.11 2.61
C LYS A 121 -21.55 -0.14 1.47
N LYS A 122 -21.24 0.50 0.34
CA LYS A 122 -22.09 0.53 -0.87
C LYS A 122 -21.90 -0.69 -1.79
N ASN A 123 -21.00 -1.62 -1.47
CA ASN A 123 -20.60 -2.74 -2.34
C ASN A 123 -20.04 -2.31 -3.71
N GLU A 124 -19.55 -1.09 -3.84
CA GLU A 124 -18.99 -0.52 -5.08
C GLU A 124 -17.46 -0.70 -5.18
N LEU A 125 -16.84 -1.32 -4.16
CA LEU A 125 -15.41 -1.52 -4.10
C LEU A 125 -14.96 -2.63 -5.06
N ASN A 126 -14.26 -2.24 -6.10
CA ASN A 126 -13.64 -3.14 -7.08
C ASN A 126 -12.22 -2.65 -7.44
N ILE A 127 -11.48 -3.47 -8.21
CA ILE A 127 -10.09 -3.14 -8.59
C ILE A 127 -10.01 -1.79 -9.31
N ARG A 128 -10.95 -1.48 -10.21
CA ARG A 128 -10.93 -0.21 -10.97
C ARG A 128 -11.17 0.99 -10.07
N SER A 129 -12.17 0.92 -9.18
CA SER A 129 -12.44 2.02 -8.24
C SER A 129 -11.29 2.24 -7.26
N ILE A 130 -10.69 1.18 -6.72
CA ILE A 130 -9.53 1.26 -5.81
C ILE A 130 -8.36 1.93 -6.50
N THR A 131 -7.97 1.45 -7.69
CA THR A 131 -6.81 2.01 -8.40
C THR A 131 -7.04 3.43 -8.85
N ALA A 132 -8.22 3.77 -9.37
CA ALA A 132 -8.56 5.12 -9.81
C ALA A 132 -8.48 6.12 -8.63
N ILE A 133 -9.06 5.76 -7.48
CA ILE A 133 -9.03 6.61 -6.28
C ILE A 133 -7.62 6.76 -5.75
N PHE A 134 -6.85 5.66 -5.68
CA PHE A 134 -5.45 5.70 -5.26
C PHE A 134 -4.63 6.65 -6.11
N VAL A 135 -4.69 6.50 -7.44
CA VAL A 135 -3.96 7.36 -8.38
C VAL A 135 -4.40 8.82 -8.22
N SER A 136 -5.69 9.11 -8.12
CA SER A 136 -6.22 10.47 -7.99
C SER A 136 -5.74 11.14 -6.70
N ILE A 137 -5.87 10.48 -5.55
CA ILE A 137 -5.43 11.01 -4.27
C ILE A 137 -3.91 11.20 -4.28
N ARG A 138 -3.16 10.21 -4.76
CA ARG A 138 -1.70 10.28 -4.79
C ARG A 138 -1.20 11.41 -5.69
N THR A 139 -1.77 11.58 -6.87
CA THR A 139 -1.41 12.68 -7.79
C THR A 139 -1.69 14.03 -7.13
N PHE A 140 -2.83 14.17 -6.45
CA PHE A 140 -3.16 15.39 -5.70
C PHE A 140 -2.12 15.70 -4.62
N PHE A 141 -1.74 14.70 -3.81
CA PHE A 141 -0.75 14.91 -2.74
C PHE A 141 0.65 15.19 -3.28
N ILE A 142 1.07 14.58 -4.38
CA ILE A 142 2.36 14.89 -5.03
C ILE A 142 2.36 16.35 -5.53
N ALA A 143 1.29 16.79 -6.21
CA ALA A 143 1.17 18.16 -6.67
C ALA A 143 1.18 19.16 -5.50
N PHE A 144 0.46 18.85 -4.43
CA PHE A 144 0.42 19.67 -3.22
C PHE A 144 1.78 19.77 -2.54
N GLN A 145 2.49 18.64 -2.39
CA GLN A 145 3.84 18.63 -1.84
C GLN A 145 4.81 19.46 -2.68
N SER A 146 4.77 19.32 -4.00
CA SER A 146 5.64 20.07 -4.90
C SER A 146 5.41 21.60 -4.80
N THR A 147 4.15 22.02 -4.72
CA THR A 147 3.80 23.44 -4.50
C THR A 147 4.23 23.92 -3.12
N PHE A 148 4.06 23.11 -2.09
CA PHE A 148 4.46 23.47 -0.74
C PHE A 148 5.97 23.71 -0.62
N TYR A 149 6.79 22.82 -1.20
CA TYR A 149 8.25 22.99 -1.24
C TYR A 149 8.66 24.25 -2.03
N LEU A 150 8.02 24.53 -3.16
CA LEU A 150 8.31 25.75 -3.95
C LEU A 150 8.01 27.04 -3.18
N PHE A 151 7.01 27.07 -2.31
CA PHE A 151 6.66 28.26 -1.52
C PHE A 151 7.49 28.43 -0.25
N PHE A 152 8.00 27.37 0.34
CA PHE A 152 8.69 27.43 1.64
C PHE A 152 10.21 27.29 1.52
N ASP A 153 10.77 26.78 0.42
CA ASP A 153 12.23 26.72 0.17
C ASP A 153 12.79 27.99 -0.50
N THR A 154 11.96 28.99 -0.77
CA THR A 154 12.36 30.30 -1.33
C THR A 154 12.58 31.38 -0.28
N ASN A 155 12.62 31.04 0.99
CA ASN A 155 13.05 31.89 2.11
C ASN A 155 14.22 31.21 2.84
#